data_b1e2d307cdca788c58476ee3ea42991c
#
_entry.id   b1e2d307cdca788c58476ee3ea42991c
#
_cell.length_a   1.000
_cell.length_b   1.000
_cell.length_c   1.000
_cell.angle_alpha   90.00
_cell.angle_beta   90.00
_cell.angle_gamma   90.00
#
_symmetry.space_group_name_H-M   'P 1'
#
loop_
_entity.id
_entity.type
_entity.pdbx_description
1 polymer ?
#
loop_
_entity_poly.entity_id
_entity_poly.type
_entity_poly.pdbx_seq_one_letter_code
_entity_poly.pdbx_strand_id
1 'polypeptide(L)'
;WRWYSREELGQLNFPKANQFMIQKLQWPQRIKISEDLNILSNLDTDQMLYWRVDLTSERIMQLAQCPVDQLSKLIVNQQLWSHLNELQQQTIRTIHLKQTQLMELKQGDLKSGYRYLAACHDLSALIHAEQIGCEAALLSPVLATETHPDTPALGWERFKQMAEQVQIPVFALGGLRAEDLHYAKRQHAYGIAGIRYV
;
A
#
# COMPACT_ATOMS: atom_id res chain seq x y z
N TRP A 1 -10.87 -21.80 -21.95
CA TRP A 1 -10.80 -21.09 -20.67
C TRP A 1 -9.45 -21.38 -20.03
N ARG A 2 -8.75 -20.31 -19.56
CA ARG A 2 -7.51 -20.40 -18.79
C ARG A 2 -7.61 -19.47 -17.58
N TRP A 3 -7.13 -19.95 -16.43
CA TRP A 3 -7.00 -19.15 -15.23
C TRP A 3 -5.62 -18.53 -15.19
N TYR A 4 -5.55 -17.28 -14.73
CA TYR A 4 -4.31 -16.52 -14.57
C TYR A 4 -4.16 -16.08 -13.13
N SER A 5 -2.94 -16.11 -12.60
CA SER A 5 -2.62 -15.50 -11.32
C SER A 5 -2.59 -13.98 -11.42
N ARG A 6 -2.55 -13.30 -10.28
CA ARG A 6 -2.44 -11.83 -10.26
C ARG A 6 -1.16 -11.33 -10.92
N GLU A 7 -0.07 -12.03 -10.72
CA GLU A 7 1.25 -11.71 -11.29
C GLU A 7 1.22 -11.85 -12.82
N GLU A 8 0.55 -12.88 -13.33
CA GLU A 8 0.42 -13.09 -14.78
C GLU A 8 -0.42 -12.02 -15.46
N LEU A 9 -1.37 -11.38 -14.74
CA LEU A 9 -2.23 -10.34 -15.33
C LEU A 9 -1.42 -9.17 -15.92
N GLY A 10 -0.30 -8.78 -15.29
CA GLY A 10 0.57 -7.71 -15.79
C GLY A 10 1.28 -8.02 -17.09
N GLN A 11 1.37 -9.30 -17.48
CA GLN A 11 2.05 -9.76 -18.69
C GLN A 11 1.09 -9.93 -19.88
N LEU A 12 -0.22 -9.85 -19.63
CA LEU A 12 -1.23 -10.01 -20.65
C LEU A 12 -1.54 -8.68 -21.36
N ASN A 13 -1.83 -8.76 -22.64
CA ASN A 13 -2.22 -7.60 -23.42
C ASN A 13 -3.72 -7.34 -23.30
N PHE A 14 -4.09 -6.38 -22.45
CA PHE A 14 -5.48 -5.93 -22.29
C PHE A 14 -5.74 -4.63 -23.04
N PRO A 15 -6.98 -4.39 -23.49
CA PRO A 15 -7.40 -3.07 -23.99
C PRO A 15 -7.07 -1.98 -22.96
N LYS A 16 -6.69 -0.79 -23.44
CA LYS A 16 -6.36 0.36 -22.57
C LYS A 16 -7.46 0.69 -21.55
N ALA A 17 -8.71 0.53 -21.93
CA ALA A 17 -9.86 0.75 -21.04
C ALA A 17 -9.87 -0.17 -19.82
N ASN A 18 -9.21 -1.33 -19.88
CA ASN A 18 -9.18 -2.32 -18.79
C ASN A 18 -7.95 -2.16 -17.90
N GLN A 19 -6.97 -1.35 -18.29
CA GLN A 19 -5.70 -1.22 -17.55
C GLN A 19 -5.91 -0.85 -16.08
N PHE A 20 -6.82 0.07 -15.80
CA PHE A 20 -7.14 0.47 -14.45
C PHE A 20 -7.66 -0.70 -13.59
N MET A 21 -8.56 -1.52 -14.12
CA MET A 21 -9.07 -2.70 -13.42
C MET A 21 -7.96 -3.73 -13.19
N ILE A 22 -7.07 -3.93 -14.16
CA ILE A 22 -5.94 -4.86 -14.03
C ILE A 22 -4.96 -4.37 -12.96
N GLN A 23 -4.60 -3.10 -12.96
CA GLN A 23 -3.75 -2.50 -11.93
C GLN A 23 -4.36 -2.68 -10.53
N LYS A 24 -5.68 -2.44 -10.40
CA LYS A 24 -6.40 -2.66 -9.15
C LYS A 24 -6.31 -4.11 -8.69
N LEU A 25 -6.50 -5.07 -9.58
CA LEU A 25 -6.43 -6.50 -9.27
C LEU A 25 -5.01 -6.99 -8.88
N GLN A 26 -3.97 -6.27 -9.25
CA GLN A 26 -2.59 -6.60 -8.88
C GLN A 26 -2.23 -6.26 -7.44
N TRP A 27 -3.04 -5.46 -6.74
CA TRP A 27 -2.84 -5.20 -5.33
C TRP A 27 -3.22 -6.42 -4.49
N PRO A 28 -2.46 -6.74 -3.42
CA PRO A 28 -2.85 -7.77 -2.46
C PRO A 28 -4.09 -7.32 -1.69
N GLN A 29 -4.69 -8.21 -0.95
CA GLN A 29 -5.81 -7.84 -0.08
C GLN A 29 -5.37 -7.49 1.35
N ARG A 30 -4.12 -7.84 1.69
CA ARG A 30 -3.55 -7.60 3.01
C ARG A 30 -2.19 -6.94 2.89
N ILE A 31 -1.97 -5.87 3.64
CA ILE A 31 -0.67 -5.20 3.78
C ILE A 31 -0.25 -5.33 5.24
N LYS A 32 0.77 -6.15 5.48
CA LYS A 32 1.40 -6.26 6.79
C LYS A 32 2.33 -5.09 7.00
N ILE A 33 2.25 -4.43 8.16
CA ILE A 33 3.13 -3.31 8.52
C ILE A 33 4.05 -3.79 9.64
N SER A 34 5.36 -3.75 9.43
CA SER A 34 6.34 -4.20 10.43
C SER A 34 7.69 -3.53 10.24
N GLU A 35 8.49 -3.52 11.30
CA GLU A 35 9.91 -3.19 11.28
C GLU A 35 10.80 -4.44 11.09
N ASP A 36 10.21 -5.63 11.19
CA ASP A 36 10.91 -6.90 11.00
C ASP A 36 10.85 -7.32 9.53
N LEU A 37 12.01 -7.28 8.87
CA LEU A 37 12.15 -7.64 7.46
C LEU A 37 12.08 -9.16 7.23
N ASN A 38 12.35 -9.98 8.24
CA ASN A 38 12.30 -11.45 8.12
C ASN A 38 10.91 -11.98 7.81
N ILE A 39 9.88 -11.17 8.05
CA ILE A 39 8.49 -11.49 7.69
C ILE A 39 8.34 -11.75 6.18
N LEU A 40 9.17 -11.14 5.32
CA LEU A 40 9.09 -11.29 3.86
C LEU A 40 9.10 -12.76 3.41
N SER A 41 9.89 -13.60 4.05
CA SER A 41 10.00 -15.03 3.71
C SER A 41 8.73 -15.84 3.99
N ASN A 42 7.84 -15.31 4.84
CA ASN A 42 6.64 -16.00 5.33
C ASN A 42 5.33 -15.33 4.88
N LEU A 43 5.38 -14.38 3.93
CA LEU A 43 4.19 -13.74 3.40
C LEU A 43 3.39 -14.67 2.52
N ASP A 44 2.08 -14.69 2.72
CA ASP A 44 1.14 -15.33 1.81
C ASP A 44 1.17 -14.68 0.41
N THR A 45 0.58 -15.35 -0.57
CA THR A 45 0.51 -14.85 -1.96
C THR A 45 -0.34 -13.59 -2.11
N ASP A 46 -1.29 -13.35 -1.18
CA ASP A 46 -2.16 -12.18 -1.16
C ASP A 46 -1.71 -11.11 -0.15
N GLN A 47 -0.43 -11.14 0.25
CA GLN A 47 0.17 -10.18 1.18
C GLN A 47 1.35 -9.43 0.57
N MET A 48 1.52 -8.17 1.01
CA MET A 48 2.74 -7.39 0.90
C MET A 48 3.17 -6.89 2.28
N LEU A 49 4.47 -6.62 2.44
CA LEU A 49 5.03 -6.03 3.64
C LEU A 49 5.31 -4.55 3.41
N TYR A 50 4.64 -3.67 4.15
CA TYR A 50 5.14 -2.32 4.35
C TYR A 50 6.16 -2.33 5.48
N TRP A 51 7.44 -2.28 5.10
CA TRP A 51 8.56 -2.19 6.03
C TRP A 51 8.66 -0.75 6.53
N ARG A 52 8.05 -0.51 7.69
CA ARG A 52 7.90 0.83 8.26
C ARG A 52 9.06 1.14 9.19
N VAL A 53 10.16 1.58 8.63
CA VAL A 53 11.40 1.96 9.33
C VAL A 53 11.84 3.36 8.94
N ASP A 54 12.61 3.99 9.82
CA ASP A 54 13.31 5.23 9.49
C ASP A 54 14.56 4.93 8.67
N LEU A 55 15.02 5.92 7.90
CA LEU A 55 16.21 5.82 7.08
C LEU A 55 17.46 5.81 7.99
N THR A 56 18.15 4.67 8.01
CA THR A 56 19.48 4.53 8.65
C THR A 56 20.39 3.69 7.76
N SER A 57 21.71 3.82 7.93
CA SER A 57 22.68 3.00 7.21
C SER A 57 22.52 1.52 7.50
N GLU A 58 22.15 1.17 8.74
CA GLU A 58 21.87 -0.20 9.15
C GLU A 58 20.68 -0.79 8.37
N ARG A 59 19.59 -0.03 8.20
CA ARG A 59 18.40 -0.45 7.47
C ARG A 59 18.70 -0.66 5.97
N ILE A 60 19.52 0.21 5.37
CA ILE A 60 19.99 0.02 3.99
C ILE A 60 20.81 -1.28 3.87
N MET A 61 21.71 -1.56 4.82
CA MET A 61 22.50 -2.80 4.83
C MET A 61 21.63 -4.04 5.04
N GLN A 62 20.63 -4.00 5.92
CA GLN A 62 19.68 -5.09 6.09
C GLN A 62 18.97 -5.41 4.77
N LEU A 63 18.51 -4.39 4.06
CA LEU A 63 17.83 -4.57 2.78
C LEU A 63 18.76 -5.15 1.70
N ALA A 64 20.05 -4.79 1.73
CA ALA A 64 21.03 -5.32 0.81
C ALA A 64 21.31 -6.83 0.98
N GLN A 65 20.98 -7.39 2.14
CA GLN A 65 21.11 -8.83 2.44
C GLN A 65 19.86 -9.64 2.07
N CYS A 66 18.74 -8.98 1.74
CA CYS A 66 17.52 -9.67 1.38
C CYS A 66 17.62 -10.32 -0.01
N PRO A 67 17.09 -11.53 -0.18
CA PRO A 67 16.94 -12.16 -1.49
C PRO A 67 16.13 -11.27 -2.44
N VAL A 68 16.66 -11.05 -3.64
CA VAL A 68 16.08 -10.10 -4.62
C VAL A 68 14.64 -10.50 -5.02
N ASP A 69 14.37 -11.79 -5.14
CA ASP A 69 13.05 -12.33 -5.48
C ASP A 69 11.95 -11.97 -4.45
N GLN A 70 12.32 -11.81 -3.18
CA GLN A 70 11.39 -11.42 -2.13
C GLN A 70 11.09 -9.91 -2.12
N LEU A 71 11.99 -9.09 -2.66
CA LEU A 71 11.86 -7.63 -2.64
C LEU A 71 10.66 -7.11 -3.44
N SER A 72 10.11 -7.87 -4.36
CA SER A 72 8.92 -7.50 -5.14
C SER A 72 7.64 -7.34 -4.29
N LYS A 73 7.59 -8.00 -3.12
CA LYS A 73 6.50 -7.90 -2.15
C LYS A 73 6.69 -6.78 -1.11
N LEU A 74 7.78 -6.03 -1.22
CA LEU A 74 8.11 -4.99 -0.26
C LEU A 74 7.53 -3.63 -0.66
N ILE A 75 7.02 -2.91 0.34
CA ILE A 75 6.65 -1.50 0.27
C ILE A 75 7.61 -0.76 1.19
N VAL A 76 8.27 0.27 0.70
CA VAL A 76 9.17 1.11 1.49
C VAL A 76 8.74 2.57 1.43
N ASN A 77 9.08 3.36 2.45
CA ASN A 77 8.84 4.80 2.41
C ASN A 77 9.73 5.50 1.36
N GLN A 78 9.28 6.63 0.86
CA GLN A 78 9.96 7.39 -0.19
C GLN A 78 11.41 7.76 0.18
N GLN A 79 11.68 8.10 1.43
CA GLN A 79 13.02 8.46 1.87
C GLN A 79 13.98 7.28 1.75
N LEU A 80 13.59 6.12 2.27
CA LEU A 80 14.40 4.90 2.14
C LEU A 80 14.60 4.53 0.67
N TRP A 81 13.52 4.57 -0.13
CA TRP A 81 13.57 4.20 -1.55
C TRP A 81 14.58 5.03 -2.34
N SER A 82 14.70 6.33 -2.06
CA SER A 82 15.63 7.23 -2.75
C SER A 82 17.12 6.93 -2.49
N HIS A 83 17.43 6.15 -1.45
CA HIS A 83 18.80 5.74 -1.08
C HIS A 83 19.13 4.31 -1.49
N LEU A 84 18.19 3.61 -2.14
CA LEU A 84 18.43 2.26 -2.64
C LEU A 84 19.28 2.28 -3.92
N ASN A 85 20.04 1.20 -4.14
CA ASN A 85 20.75 1.02 -5.39
C ASN A 85 19.76 0.73 -6.54
N GLU A 86 20.27 0.80 -7.78
CA GLU A 86 19.45 0.67 -8.98
C GLU A 86 18.69 -0.67 -9.05
N LEU A 87 19.36 -1.79 -8.73
CA LEU A 87 18.72 -3.12 -8.73
C LEU A 87 17.57 -3.20 -7.71
N GLN A 88 17.78 -2.68 -6.51
CA GLN A 88 16.76 -2.63 -5.49
C GLN A 88 15.58 -1.74 -5.92
N GLN A 89 15.85 -0.57 -6.50
CA GLN A 89 14.81 0.32 -7.02
C GLN A 89 14.00 -0.34 -8.15
N GLN A 90 14.64 -1.08 -9.04
CA GLN A 90 13.95 -1.80 -10.11
C GLN A 90 13.07 -2.94 -9.58
N THR A 91 13.42 -3.53 -8.44
CA THR A 91 12.69 -4.66 -7.85
C THR A 91 11.60 -4.20 -6.88
N ILE A 92 11.93 -3.23 -5.99
CA ILE A 92 10.98 -2.65 -5.03
C ILE A 92 10.19 -1.56 -5.75
N ARG A 93 9.06 -1.95 -6.33
CA ARG A 93 8.26 -1.06 -7.17
C ARG A 93 7.19 -0.28 -6.42
N THR A 94 6.94 -0.58 -5.15
CA THR A 94 5.88 0.06 -4.37
C THR A 94 6.48 1.00 -3.33
N ILE A 95 6.15 2.29 -3.46
CA ILE A 95 6.64 3.40 -2.64
C ILE A 95 5.49 3.93 -1.79
N HIS A 96 5.70 4.02 -0.48
CA HIS A 96 4.75 4.63 0.44
C HIS A 96 5.03 6.12 0.59
N LEU A 97 3.98 6.93 0.49
CA LEU A 97 3.98 8.37 0.74
C LEU A 97 3.25 8.66 2.05
N LYS A 98 3.89 9.36 2.97
CA LYS A 98 3.19 9.97 4.12
C LYS A 98 2.25 11.07 3.62
N GLN A 99 1.16 11.37 4.33
CA GLN A 99 0.22 12.42 3.92
C GLN A 99 0.91 13.77 3.71
N THR A 100 1.87 14.13 4.58
CA THR A 100 2.64 15.38 4.41
C THR A 100 3.38 15.43 3.09
N GLN A 101 4.05 14.34 2.71
CA GLN A 101 4.75 14.23 1.43
C GLN A 101 3.77 14.25 0.25
N LEU A 102 2.67 13.51 0.37
CA LEU A 102 1.61 13.47 -0.63
C LEU A 102 1.08 14.85 -0.97
N MET A 103 0.80 15.68 0.05
CA MET A 103 0.20 17.00 -0.14
C MET A 103 1.16 18.04 -0.76
N GLU A 104 2.46 17.77 -0.79
CA GLU A 104 3.47 18.60 -1.45
C GLU A 104 3.62 18.27 -2.95
N LEU A 105 3.20 17.07 -3.37
CA LEU A 105 3.35 16.59 -4.74
C LEU A 105 2.21 17.08 -5.64
N LYS A 106 2.52 17.24 -6.93
CA LYS A 106 1.59 17.64 -7.97
C LYS A 106 1.49 16.56 -9.06
N GLN A 107 0.51 16.67 -9.91
CA GLN A 107 0.38 15.80 -11.07
C GLN A 107 1.65 15.90 -11.95
N GLY A 108 2.23 14.75 -12.24
CA GLY A 108 3.49 14.62 -13.00
C GLY A 108 4.76 14.48 -12.15
N ASP A 109 4.70 14.66 -10.83
CA ASP A 109 5.87 14.51 -9.94
C ASP A 109 6.18 13.04 -9.63
N LEU A 110 5.19 12.15 -9.77
CA LEU A 110 5.40 10.72 -9.54
C LEU A 110 6.19 10.09 -10.68
N LYS A 111 7.22 9.34 -10.34
CA LYS A 111 8.04 8.62 -11.32
C LYS A 111 7.23 7.51 -11.98
N SER A 112 7.24 7.45 -13.31
CA SER A 112 6.62 6.37 -14.07
C SER A 112 7.30 5.01 -13.81
N GLY A 113 6.53 3.93 -13.88
CA GLY A 113 7.02 2.57 -13.66
C GLY A 113 7.07 2.13 -12.18
N TYR A 114 6.67 2.99 -11.26
CA TYR A 114 6.53 2.70 -9.82
C TYR A 114 5.09 2.85 -9.38
N ARG A 115 4.74 2.13 -8.32
CA ARG A 115 3.43 2.15 -7.69
C ARG A 115 3.50 3.01 -6.43
N TYR A 116 2.50 3.83 -6.20
CA TYR A 116 2.47 4.70 -5.04
C TYR A 116 1.29 4.36 -4.14
N LEU A 117 1.60 4.07 -2.86
CA LEU A 117 0.64 3.84 -1.78
C LEU A 117 0.61 5.07 -0.88
N ALA A 118 -0.45 5.85 -0.93
CA ALA A 118 -0.59 7.07 -0.15
C ALA A 118 -1.17 6.80 1.25
N ALA A 119 -0.60 7.37 2.31
CA ALA A 119 -1.27 7.46 3.60
C ALA A 119 -2.22 8.65 3.61
N CYS A 120 -3.49 8.41 3.95
CA CYS A 120 -4.55 9.41 3.98
C CYS A 120 -5.32 9.34 5.31
N HIS A 121 -5.64 10.50 5.89
CA HIS A 121 -6.42 10.61 7.11
C HIS A 121 -7.74 11.36 6.91
N ASP A 122 -7.93 11.92 5.72
CA ASP A 122 -9.10 12.70 5.34
C ASP A 122 -9.43 12.55 3.85
N LEU A 123 -10.60 13.04 3.47
CA LEU A 123 -11.10 12.95 2.09
C LEU A 123 -10.25 13.77 1.11
N SER A 124 -9.73 14.92 1.54
CA SER A 124 -8.92 15.79 0.68
C SER A 124 -7.64 15.08 0.23
N ALA A 125 -6.94 14.44 1.19
CA ALA A 125 -5.75 13.65 0.90
C ALA A 125 -6.06 12.45 -0.01
N LEU A 126 -7.21 11.79 0.20
CA LEU A 126 -7.62 10.65 -0.61
C LEU A 126 -7.90 11.03 -2.07
N ILE A 127 -8.63 12.12 -2.29
CA ILE A 127 -8.91 12.66 -3.63
C ILE A 127 -7.60 13.14 -4.28
N HIS A 128 -6.75 13.82 -3.53
CA HIS A 128 -5.46 14.30 -4.05
C HIS A 128 -4.55 13.13 -4.46
N ALA A 129 -4.50 12.05 -3.68
CA ALA A 129 -3.74 10.85 -4.03
C ALA A 129 -4.15 10.28 -5.40
N GLU A 130 -5.45 10.17 -5.65
CA GLU A 130 -5.95 9.73 -6.96
C GLU A 130 -5.58 10.71 -8.07
N GLN A 131 -5.77 12.02 -7.86
CA GLN A 131 -5.51 13.07 -8.86
C GLN A 131 -4.07 13.12 -9.33
N ILE A 132 -3.10 12.90 -8.42
CA ILE A 132 -1.67 12.89 -8.79
C ILE A 132 -1.19 11.56 -9.35
N GLY A 133 -2.02 10.50 -9.31
CA GLY A 133 -1.74 9.20 -9.89
C GLY A 133 -1.21 8.15 -8.92
N CYS A 134 -1.47 8.27 -7.60
CA CYS A 134 -1.26 7.15 -6.70
C CYS A 134 -2.16 5.98 -7.08
N GLU A 135 -1.63 4.75 -7.01
CA GLU A 135 -2.38 3.56 -7.41
C GLU A 135 -3.20 2.96 -6.28
N ALA A 136 -2.95 3.33 -5.03
CA ALA A 136 -3.72 2.91 -3.86
C ALA A 136 -3.55 3.88 -2.69
N ALA A 137 -4.43 3.77 -1.70
CA ALA A 137 -4.35 4.54 -0.47
C ALA A 137 -4.59 3.68 0.79
N LEU A 138 -3.91 4.04 1.88
CA LEU A 138 -4.21 3.61 3.25
C LEU A 138 -5.08 4.70 3.89
N LEU A 139 -6.30 4.40 4.27
CA LEU A 139 -7.17 5.35 4.98
C LEU A 139 -7.26 4.95 6.46
N SER A 140 -6.85 5.85 7.33
CA SER A 140 -6.66 5.56 8.77
C SER A 140 -6.91 6.75 9.70
N PRO A 141 -7.18 6.48 11.01
CA PRO A 141 -7.46 5.19 11.60
C PRO A 141 -8.95 4.84 11.48
N VAL A 142 -9.29 3.60 11.08
CA VAL A 142 -10.70 3.18 11.00
C VAL A 142 -11.28 2.93 12.37
N LEU A 143 -10.58 2.14 13.20
CA LEU A 143 -10.91 1.90 14.60
C LEU A 143 -9.84 2.52 15.51
N ALA A 144 -10.19 2.70 16.79
CA ALA A 144 -9.23 3.17 17.78
C ALA A 144 -7.98 2.29 17.83
N THR A 145 -6.81 2.90 17.94
CA THR A 145 -5.52 2.19 17.93
C THR A 145 -4.68 2.56 19.13
N GLU A 146 -3.96 1.59 19.67
CA GLU A 146 -2.98 1.85 20.74
C GLU A 146 -1.80 2.70 20.26
N THR A 147 -1.49 2.69 18.97
CA THR A 147 -0.37 3.44 18.39
C THR A 147 -0.62 4.95 18.37
N HIS A 148 -1.88 5.37 18.26
CA HIS A 148 -2.30 6.76 18.22
C HIS A 148 -3.61 6.92 19.00
N PRO A 149 -3.57 6.81 20.35
CA PRO A 149 -4.78 6.79 21.17
C PRO A 149 -5.57 8.11 21.12
N ASP A 150 -4.87 9.22 20.87
CA ASP A 150 -5.47 10.57 20.83
C ASP A 150 -6.07 10.91 19.45
N THR A 151 -5.89 10.06 18.45
CA THR A 151 -6.45 10.31 17.11
C THR A 151 -7.85 9.72 17.02
N PRO A 152 -8.90 10.55 16.79
CA PRO A 152 -10.25 10.05 16.65
C PRO A 152 -10.37 9.04 15.50
N ALA A 153 -10.97 7.88 15.79
CA ALA A 153 -11.25 6.89 14.75
C ALA A 153 -12.31 7.40 13.78
N LEU A 154 -12.17 7.08 12.51
CA LEU A 154 -13.14 7.43 11.47
C LEU A 154 -14.47 6.68 11.68
N GLY A 155 -14.40 5.44 12.13
CA GLY A 155 -15.51 4.51 12.07
C GLY A 155 -15.79 4.04 10.64
N TRP A 156 -16.49 2.92 10.53
CA TRP A 156 -16.74 2.29 9.23
C TRP A 156 -17.65 3.11 8.31
N GLU A 157 -18.61 3.82 8.88
CA GLU A 157 -19.54 4.65 8.12
C GLU A 157 -18.80 5.76 7.36
N ARG A 158 -17.96 6.51 8.08
CA ARG A 158 -17.17 7.58 7.48
C ARG A 158 -16.10 7.05 6.52
N PHE A 159 -15.47 5.92 6.88
CA PHE A 159 -14.53 5.24 5.98
C PHE A 159 -15.20 4.93 4.65
N LYS A 160 -16.38 4.30 4.67
CA LYS A 160 -17.13 3.94 3.47
C LYS A 160 -17.47 5.16 2.63
N GLN A 161 -18.05 6.20 3.25
CA GLN A 161 -18.39 7.45 2.55
C GLN A 161 -17.20 8.08 1.83
N MET A 162 -15.99 8.01 2.44
CA MET A 162 -14.78 8.55 1.84
C MET A 162 -14.24 7.63 0.74
N ALA A 163 -14.19 6.32 0.97
CA ALA A 163 -13.66 5.35 0.02
C ALA A 163 -14.48 5.30 -1.28
N GLU A 164 -15.79 5.56 -1.22
CA GLU A 164 -16.68 5.64 -2.37
C GLU A 164 -16.42 6.84 -3.29
N GLN A 165 -15.66 7.85 -2.83
CA GLN A 165 -15.36 9.05 -3.62
C GLN A 165 -14.19 8.88 -4.59
N VAL A 166 -13.47 7.78 -4.52
CA VAL A 166 -12.29 7.50 -5.37
C VAL A 166 -12.38 6.13 -6.04
N GLN A 167 -11.69 5.98 -7.14
CA GLN A 167 -11.65 4.72 -7.90
C GLN A 167 -10.45 3.85 -7.53
N ILE A 168 -9.38 4.43 -6.96
CA ILE A 168 -8.19 3.68 -6.54
C ILE A 168 -8.52 2.73 -5.37
N PRO A 169 -7.82 1.59 -5.23
CA PRO A 169 -7.92 0.72 -4.08
C PRO A 169 -7.69 1.47 -2.76
N VAL A 170 -8.65 1.43 -1.84
CA VAL A 170 -8.53 1.99 -0.50
C VAL A 170 -8.43 0.86 0.51
N PHE A 171 -7.30 0.81 1.22
CA PHE A 171 -7.08 -0.14 2.30
C PHE A 171 -7.49 0.47 3.63
N ALA A 172 -8.27 -0.26 4.39
CA ALA A 172 -8.63 0.13 5.75
C ALA A 172 -7.43 -0.15 6.69
N LEU A 173 -7.03 0.85 7.49
CA LEU A 173 -5.94 0.72 8.46
C LEU A 173 -6.36 1.28 9.82
N GLY A 174 -5.94 0.61 10.89
CA GLY A 174 -6.12 1.04 12.28
C GLY A 174 -7.11 0.17 13.06
N GLY A 175 -6.57 -0.52 14.08
CA GLY A 175 -7.33 -1.35 15.00
C GLY A 175 -7.91 -2.64 14.42
N LEU A 176 -7.45 -3.05 13.21
CA LEU A 176 -8.01 -4.18 12.46
C LEU A 176 -7.22 -5.47 12.66
N ARG A 177 -7.92 -6.60 12.43
CA ARG A 177 -7.40 -7.96 12.42
C ARG A 177 -7.67 -8.63 11.08
N ALA A 178 -7.01 -9.75 10.81
CA ALA A 178 -7.18 -10.50 9.56
C ALA A 178 -8.63 -10.91 9.29
N GLU A 179 -9.38 -11.27 10.33
CA GLU A 179 -10.80 -11.63 10.26
C GLU A 179 -11.71 -10.49 9.81
N ASP A 180 -11.27 -9.23 10.00
CA ASP A 180 -12.05 -8.05 9.60
C ASP A 180 -12.08 -7.83 8.08
N LEU A 181 -11.23 -8.50 7.30
CA LEU A 181 -11.14 -8.33 5.85
C LEU A 181 -12.50 -8.47 5.16
N HIS A 182 -13.29 -9.45 5.56
CA HIS A 182 -14.60 -9.70 4.95
C HIS A 182 -15.60 -8.58 5.26
N TYR A 183 -15.55 -8.07 6.48
CA TYR A 183 -16.38 -6.92 6.87
C TYR A 183 -15.90 -5.64 6.19
N ALA A 184 -14.59 -5.39 6.17
CA ALA A 184 -13.99 -4.23 5.51
C ALA A 184 -14.41 -4.12 4.04
N LYS A 185 -14.42 -5.25 3.31
CA LYS A 185 -14.89 -5.28 1.91
C LYS A 185 -16.36 -4.87 1.76
N ARG A 186 -17.24 -5.23 2.71
CA ARG A 186 -18.62 -4.76 2.71
C ARG A 186 -18.73 -3.26 3.00
N GLN A 187 -17.70 -2.68 3.63
CA GLN A 187 -17.56 -1.24 3.85
C GLN A 187 -16.76 -0.51 2.78
N HIS A 188 -16.68 -1.05 1.58
CA HIS A 188 -15.99 -0.46 0.42
C HIS A 188 -14.46 -0.46 0.50
N ALA A 189 -13.85 -1.13 1.48
CA ALA A 189 -12.42 -1.34 1.46
C ALA A 189 -12.03 -2.34 0.38
N TYR A 190 -10.93 -2.08 -0.32
CA TYR A 190 -10.30 -3.06 -1.21
C TYR A 190 -9.64 -4.19 -0.41
N GLY A 191 -9.00 -3.83 0.66
CA GLY A 191 -8.29 -4.72 1.57
C GLY A 191 -8.06 -4.07 2.92
N ILE A 192 -7.22 -4.71 3.72
CA ILE A 192 -6.84 -4.22 5.05
C ILE A 192 -5.33 -4.09 5.20
N ALA A 193 -4.90 -3.19 6.09
CA ALA A 193 -3.53 -3.06 6.50
C ALA A 193 -3.41 -3.05 8.02
N GLY A 194 -2.31 -3.60 8.57
CA GLY A 194 -2.15 -3.64 10.02
C GLY A 194 -0.77 -4.06 10.50
N ILE A 195 -0.48 -3.75 11.78
CA ILE A 195 0.82 -3.98 12.40
C ILE A 195 0.89 -5.37 13.05
N ARG A 196 -0.13 -5.78 13.79
CA ARG A 196 -0.07 -6.96 14.67
C ARG A 196 -0.79 -8.19 14.15
N TYR A 197 -1.94 -8.04 13.54
CA TYR A 197 -2.89 -9.15 13.33
C TYR A 197 -3.39 -9.25 11.87
N VAL A 198 -2.68 -8.67 10.91
CA VAL A 198 -3.03 -8.69 9.48
C VAL A 198 -2.03 -9.53 8.68
#